data_a1b144c414b6e0fe99be481a1c7c0ccf
#
_entry.id   a1b144c414b6e0fe99be481a1c7c0ccf
#
_cell.length_a   1.000
_cell.length_b   1.000
_cell.length_c   1.000
_cell.angle_alpha   90.00
_cell.angle_beta   90.00
_cell.angle_gamma   90.00
#
_symmetry.space_group_name_H-M   'P 1'
#
loop_
_entity.id
_entity.type
_entity.pdbx_description
1 polymer ?
#
loop_
_entity_poly.entity_id
_entity_poly.type
_entity_poly.pdbx_seq_one_letter_code
_entity_poly.pdbx_strand_id
1 'polypeptide(L)'
;MAKTIEKSSSSPLPSLDPTDKPDPTTEPSVNPDPTAKPTVDPDATSAPTAAPTSSPYPMETQEGSHTWTFGVVPMEALGVKGNDGKHDTLTMSEGLVIYDNLYINPSKKAIVVDYSSKTIGTDKFTERLKLAGAGSVSDQHLAFTPGAAGKLSISFAHASSQGEPRFMAVNQNGTEILQEAAVGATQTMTVDIAAGAPVYIYSKESGLNVYKVEYMANN
;
A
#
# COMPACT_ATOMS: atom_id res chain seq x y z
N MET A 1 -24.58 -59.53 16.02
CA MET A 1 -23.12 -59.30 16.13
C MET A 1 -22.91 -57.99 16.84
N ALA A 2 -22.51 -58.00 18.09
CA ALA A 2 -22.28 -56.84 18.90
C ALA A 2 -20.84 -56.38 18.74
N LYS A 3 -20.60 -55.10 18.45
CA LYS A 3 -19.28 -54.51 18.32
C LYS A 3 -18.97 -53.65 19.56
N THR A 4 -18.01 -54.11 20.29
CA THR A 4 -17.49 -53.57 21.54
C THR A 4 -16.86 -52.19 21.32
N ILE A 5 -17.18 -51.23 22.17
CA ILE A 5 -16.56 -49.91 22.23
C ILE A 5 -15.43 -49.95 23.25
N GLU A 6 -14.21 -49.70 22.84
CA GLU A 6 -13.08 -49.56 23.74
C GLU A 6 -13.02 -48.13 24.33
N LYS A 7 -12.85 -48.10 25.64
CA LYS A 7 -12.78 -46.95 26.50
C LYS A 7 -11.35 -46.45 26.56
N SER A 8 -11.09 -45.30 25.99
CA SER A 8 -9.77 -44.63 26.06
C SER A 8 -9.55 -44.04 27.45
N SER A 9 -8.43 -44.40 28.05
CA SER A 9 -7.94 -43.98 29.36
C SER A 9 -7.35 -42.59 29.28
N SER A 10 -7.81 -41.68 30.12
CA SER A 10 -7.25 -40.35 30.35
C SER A 10 -6.11 -40.42 31.37
N SER A 11 -4.91 -40.04 30.98
CA SER A 11 -3.78 -39.81 31.90
C SER A 11 -3.97 -38.46 32.64
N PRO A 12 -3.60 -38.40 33.94
CA PRO A 12 -3.69 -37.17 34.72
C PRO A 12 -2.51 -36.20 34.40
N LEU A 13 -2.82 -34.91 34.38
CA LEU A 13 -1.83 -33.81 34.33
C LEU A 13 -0.94 -33.79 35.60
N PRO A 14 0.32 -33.39 35.47
CA PRO A 14 1.18 -33.14 36.63
C PRO A 14 0.76 -31.84 37.34
N SER A 15 0.65 -31.96 38.67
CA SER A 15 0.41 -30.88 39.63
C SER A 15 1.66 -29.98 39.69
N LEU A 16 1.48 -28.67 39.42
CA LEU A 16 2.49 -27.65 39.67
C LEU A 16 2.35 -27.16 41.12
N ASP A 17 3.40 -27.31 41.87
CA ASP A 17 3.57 -26.86 43.26
C ASP A 17 3.82 -25.34 43.28
N PRO A 18 3.06 -24.52 44.02
CA PRO A 18 3.26 -23.08 44.10
C PRO A 18 4.10 -22.73 45.33
N THR A 19 5.41 -22.82 45.27
CA THR A 19 6.30 -22.26 46.28
C THR A 19 7.59 -21.76 45.67
N ASP A 20 7.53 -20.52 45.18
CA ASP A 20 8.69 -19.63 45.22
C ASP A 20 8.20 -18.17 45.18
N LYS A 21 8.13 -17.61 46.39
CA LYS A 21 7.88 -16.19 46.62
C LYS A 21 9.22 -15.46 46.50
N PRO A 22 9.40 -14.53 45.54
CA PRO A 22 10.60 -13.71 45.53
C PRO A 22 10.61 -12.70 46.66
N ASP A 23 11.73 -12.65 47.35
CA ASP A 23 12.10 -11.75 48.45
C ASP A 23 12.22 -10.30 47.91
N PRO A 24 11.57 -9.31 48.53
CA PRO A 24 11.71 -7.92 48.14
C PRO A 24 12.85 -7.27 48.94
N THR A 25 14.06 -7.24 48.39
CA THR A 25 15.10 -6.39 48.95
C THR A 25 16.06 -5.92 47.86
N THR A 26 15.82 -4.72 47.39
CA THR A 26 16.80 -3.63 47.24
C THR A 26 16.15 -2.45 46.51
N GLU A 27 15.78 -1.44 47.27
CA GLU A 27 15.51 -0.08 46.79
C GLU A 27 16.82 0.53 46.27
N PRO A 28 16.89 1.00 45.00
CA PRO A 28 17.89 1.98 44.64
C PRO A 28 17.40 3.39 45.01
N SER A 29 17.90 3.91 46.10
CA SER A 29 17.81 5.33 46.43
C SER A 29 18.66 6.12 45.43
N VAL A 30 18.05 6.69 44.41
CA VAL A 30 18.64 7.74 43.56
C VAL A 30 17.86 9.01 43.84
N ASN A 31 18.44 9.86 44.66
CA ASN A 31 18.01 11.22 44.88
C ASN A 31 18.23 12.02 43.58
N PRO A 32 17.20 12.53 42.87
CA PRO A 32 17.43 13.38 41.72
C PRO A 32 17.93 14.78 42.20
N ASP A 33 19.13 15.12 41.75
CA ASP A 33 19.70 16.47 41.90
C ASP A 33 18.86 17.49 41.08
N PRO A 34 18.24 18.52 41.65
CA PRO A 34 17.37 19.45 40.94
C PRO A 34 18.11 20.63 40.33
N THR A 35 19.31 20.46 39.78
CA THR A 35 20.06 21.58 39.21
C THR A 35 20.63 21.29 37.84
N ALA A 36 19.76 21.02 36.87
CA ALA A 36 20.08 21.15 35.45
C ALA A 36 18.99 21.99 34.78
N LYS A 37 19.18 23.29 34.73
CA LYS A 37 18.45 24.22 33.88
C LYS A 37 18.67 23.77 32.43
N PRO A 38 17.63 23.48 31.63
CA PRO A 38 17.84 23.18 30.23
C PRO A 38 18.37 24.42 29.51
N THR A 39 19.64 24.36 29.11
CA THR A 39 20.22 25.33 28.18
C THR A 39 19.61 25.01 26.82
N VAL A 40 18.66 25.83 26.39
CA VAL A 40 18.15 25.80 25.00
C VAL A 40 19.31 26.31 24.15
N ASP A 41 19.88 25.43 23.35
CA ASP A 41 20.86 25.77 22.33
C ASP A 41 20.13 26.54 21.22
N PRO A 42 20.39 27.82 20.98
CA PRO A 42 19.71 28.62 19.98
C PRO A 42 20.16 28.30 18.53
N ASP A 43 21.01 27.31 18.33
CA ASP A 43 21.58 26.97 17.03
C ASP A 43 21.21 25.56 16.56
N ALA A 44 20.01 25.08 16.92
CA ALA A 44 19.43 23.95 16.24
C ALA A 44 19.03 24.38 14.84
N THR A 45 20.02 24.47 13.97
CA THR A 45 19.83 24.57 12.52
C THR A 45 18.93 23.41 12.11
N SER A 46 17.69 23.72 11.73
CA SER A 46 16.75 22.74 11.19
C SER A 46 17.46 21.94 10.09
N ALA A 47 17.51 20.62 10.25
CA ALA A 47 18.08 19.73 9.25
C ALA A 47 17.46 20.08 7.88
N PRO A 48 18.27 20.12 6.81
CA PRO A 48 17.77 20.47 5.49
C PRO A 48 16.65 19.49 5.14
N THR A 49 15.46 20.04 4.86
CA THR A 49 14.35 19.29 4.27
C THR A 49 14.91 18.57 3.07
N ALA A 50 14.85 17.24 3.05
CA ALA A 50 15.33 16.43 1.94
C ALA A 50 14.73 17.00 0.65
N ALA A 51 15.57 17.30 -0.32
CA ALA A 51 15.14 17.76 -1.63
C ALA A 51 14.13 16.74 -2.19
N PRO A 52 13.07 17.18 -2.88
CA PRO A 52 12.11 16.26 -3.47
C PRO A 52 12.86 15.27 -4.36
N THR A 53 12.65 13.98 -4.11
CA THR A 53 13.26 12.91 -4.90
C THR A 53 12.75 13.07 -6.32
N SER A 54 13.64 13.48 -7.25
CA SER A 54 13.27 13.59 -8.66
C SER A 54 12.85 12.22 -9.17
N SER A 55 11.79 12.18 -9.98
CA SER A 55 11.36 10.96 -10.66
C SER A 55 12.53 10.35 -11.45
N PRO A 56 12.70 9.03 -11.47
CA PRO A 56 13.71 8.36 -12.27
C PRO A 56 13.50 8.53 -13.79
N TYR A 57 12.35 9.05 -14.21
CA TYR A 57 11.99 9.36 -15.59
C TYR A 57 11.21 10.68 -15.66
N PRO A 58 11.32 11.43 -16.77
CA PRO A 58 10.53 12.64 -16.95
C PRO A 58 9.05 12.28 -17.03
N MET A 59 8.24 12.89 -16.17
CA MET A 59 6.78 12.75 -16.20
C MET A 59 6.14 14.04 -16.67
N GLU A 60 5.22 13.91 -17.61
CA GLU A 60 4.36 15.02 -18.01
C GLU A 60 3.41 15.41 -16.86
N THR A 61 3.08 16.69 -16.80
CA THR A 61 2.17 17.20 -15.79
C THR A 61 0.72 16.87 -16.18
N GLN A 62 -0.04 16.32 -15.25
CA GLN A 62 -1.47 16.11 -15.41
C GLN A 62 -2.21 17.43 -15.10
N GLU A 63 -2.63 18.10 -16.16
CA GLU A 63 -3.40 19.33 -16.05
C GLU A 63 -4.87 19.03 -15.76
N GLY A 64 -5.44 19.73 -14.75
CA GLY A 64 -6.83 19.57 -14.37
C GLY A 64 -7.15 18.20 -13.73
N SER A 65 -8.43 18.03 -13.40
CA SER A 65 -8.93 16.78 -12.81
C SER A 65 -8.94 15.66 -13.82
N HIS A 66 -8.63 14.43 -13.37
CA HIS A 66 -8.58 13.26 -14.23
C HIS A 66 -9.00 11.98 -13.48
N THR A 67 -9.53 11.02 -14.24
CA THR A 67 -9.93 9.70 -13.71
C THR A 67 -9.36 8.59 -14.59
N TRP A 68 -8.57 7.71 -14.00
CA TRP A 68 -8.06 6.50 -14.63
C TRP A 68 -8.86 5.28 -14.15
N THR A 69 -9.40 4.55 -15.11
CA THR A 69 -9.97 3.22 -14.91
C THR A 69 -9.19 2.23 -15.78
N PHE A 70 -8.99 1.05 -15.30
CA PHE A 70 -8.10 0.08 -15.94
C PHE A 70 -8.92 -0.96 -16.70
N GLY A 71 -8.58 -1.18 -17.96
CA GLY A 71 -9.25 -2.14 -18.81
C GLY A 71 -8.28 -2.85 -19.77
N VAL A 72 -8.63 -4.06 -20.15
CA VAL A 72 -7.84 -4.89 -21.08
C VAL A 72 -7.72 -4.20 -22.44
N VAL A 73 -8.83 -3.73 -22.99
CA VAL A 73 -8.85 -3.11 -24.34
C VAL A 73 -7.98 -1.85 -24.42
N PRO A 74 -8.11 -0.85 -23.53
CA PRO A 74 -7.25 0.34 -23.62
C PRO A 74 -5.76 0.02 -23.37
N MET A 75 -5.44 -0.94 -22.49
CA MET A 75 -4.05 -1.34 -22.25
C MET A 75 -3.45 -2.12 -23.43
N GLU A 76 -4.22 -2.96 -24.10
CA GLU A 76 -3.79 -3.65 -25.32
C GLU A 76 -3.47 -2.64 -26.45
N ALA A 77 -4.25 -1.57 -26.57
CA ALA A 77 -4.01 -0.49 -27.53
C ALA A 77 -2.68 0.23 -27.29
N LEU A 78 -2.15 0.21 -26.05
CA LEU A 78 -0.82 0.71 -25.69
C LEU A 78 0.31 -0.30 -25.96
N GLY A 79 0.00 -1.45 -26.57
CA GLY A 79 0.96 -2.50 -26.88
C GLY A 79 1.26 -3.45 -25.73
N VAL A 80 0.53 -3.38 -24.62
CA VAL A 80 0.60 -4.37 -23.54
C VAL A 80 0.04 -5.68 -24.04
N LYS A 81 0.79 -6.76 -23.92
CA LYS A 81 0.44 -8.06 -24.49
C LYS A 81 -0.13 -9.00 -23.43
N GLY A 82 -1.10 -9.80 -23.84
CA GLY A 82 -1.59 -10.92 -23.07
C GLY A 82 -0.57 -12.05 -22.96
N ASN A 83 -0.59 -12.76 -21.86
CA ASN A 83 0.14 -14.02 -21.74
C ASN A 83 -0.55 -15.09 -22.60
N ASP A 84 0.24 -15.86 -23.34
CA ASP A 84 -0.21 -17.02 -24.14
C ASP A 84 -1.28 -16.71 -25.21
N GLY A 85 -1.30 -15.48 -25.76
CA GLY A 85 -2.26 -15.09 -26.79
C GLY A 85 -3.69 -14.93 -26.31
N LYS A 86 -3.93 -14.91 -25.00
CA LYS A 86 -5.22 -14.59 -24.42
C LYS A 86 -5.36 -13.08 -24.23
N HIS A 87 -6.49 -12.55 -24.69
CA HIS A 87 -6.82 -11.15 -24.59
C HIS A 87 -7.57 -10.78 -23.30
N ASP A 88 -7.70 -11.70 -22.37
CA ASP A 88 -8.45 -11.52 -21.12
C ASP A 88 -7.56 -11.14 -19.92
N THR A 89 -6.26 -11.26 -20.08
CA THR A 89 -5.26 -10.92 -19.04
C THR A 89 -4.02 -10.34 -19.70
N LEU A 90 -3.73 -9.07 -19.42
CA LEU A 90 -2.53 -8.39 -19.88
C LEU A 90 -1.51 -8.29 -18.77
N THR A 91 -0.25 -8.57 -19.07
CA THR A 91 0.84 -8.55 -18.10
C THR A 91 1.92 -7.56 -18.52
N MET A 92 2.21 -6.60 -17.65
CA MET A 92 3.33 -5.70 -17.74
C MET A 92 4.43 -6.21 -16.82
N SER A 93 5.50 -6.77 -17.37
CA SER A 93 6.61 -7.33 -16.59
C SER A 93 7.88 -6.49 -16.70
N GLU A 94 8.00 -5.72 -17.77
CA GLU A 94 9.16 -4.88 -18.07
C GLU A 94 8.74 -3.60 -18.78
N GLY A 95 9.58 -2.57 -18.64
CA GLY A 95 9.35 -1.28 -19.28
C GLY A 95 8.29 -0.44 -18.58
N LEU A 96 8.27 0.81 -18.93
CA LEU A 96 7.33 1.80 -18.46
C LEU A 96 6.14 1.88 -19.43
N VAL A 97 4.93 1.79 -18.93
CA VAL A 97 3.71 2.01 -19.72
C VAL A 97 3.14 3.37 -19.32
N ILE A 98 2.82 4.20 -20.28
CA ILE A 98 2.17 5.51 -20.05
C ILE A 98 0.72 5.39 -20.51
N TYR A 99 -0.18 5.55 -19.58
CA TYR A 99 -1.62 5.49 -19.78
C TYR A 99 -2.25 6.81 -19.38
N ASP A 100 -2.45 7.68 -20.35
CA ASP A 100 -3.09 8.98 -20.18
C ASP A 100 -2.45 9.80 -19.05
N ASN A 101 -1.14 10.04 -19.18
CA ASN A 101 -0.28 10.67 -18.18
C ASN A 101 -0.13 9.92 -16.84
N LEU A 102 -0.73 8.74 -16.68
CA LEU A 102 -0.41 7.83 -15.60
C LEU A 102 0.75 6.92 -16.02
N TYR A 103 1.82 6.97 -15.28
CA TYR A 103 3.02 6.16 -15.50
C TYR A 103 2.89 4.86 -14.70
N ILE A 104 2.86 3.75 -15.39
CA ILE A 104 2.75 2.41 -14.82
C ILE A 104 4.10 1.74 -14.90
N ASN A 105 4.77 1.58 -13.77
CA ASN A 105 6.09 0.97 -13.67
C ASN A 105 5.99 -0.42 -13.02
N PRO A 106 6.10 -1.52 -13.76
CA PRO A 106 6.08 -2.86 -13.20
C PRO A 106 7.36 -3.20 -12.42
N SER A 107 8.53 -2.70 -12.88
CA SER A 107 9.83 -2.99 -12.27
C SER A 107 10.03 -4.49 -11.98
N LYS A 108 10.39 -4.86 -10.76
CA LYS A 108 10.74 -6.24 -10.36
C LYS A 108 9.57 -7.22 -10.33
N LYS A 109 8.33 -6.73 -10.39
CA LYS A 109 7.12 -7.57 -10.30
C LYS A 109 6.07 -7.13 -11.30
N ALA A 110 5.46 -8.10 -11.93
CA ALA A 110 4.43 -7.84 -12.93
C ALA A 110 3.25 -7.04 -12.37
N ILE A 111 2.76 -6.10 -13.17
CA ILE A 111 1.45 -5.48 -13.02
C ILE A 111 0.53 -6.16 -14.04
N VAL A 112 -0.65 -6.54 -13.61
CA VAL A 112 -1.60 -7.29 -14.44
C VAL A 112 -2.91 -6.53 -14.55
N VAL A 113 -3.47 -6.45 -15.75
CA VAL A 113 -4.85 -6.01 -15.99
C VAL A 113 -5.67 -7.20 -16.38
N ASP A 114 -6.74 -7.47 -15.66
CA ASP A 114 -7.64 -8.60 -15.91
C ASP A 114 -9.11 -8.25 -15.62
N TYR A 115 -10.02 -9.13 -16.08
CA TYR A 115 -11.44 -9.02 -15.77
C TYR A 115 -11.70 -9.43 -14.32
N SER A 116 -12.34 -8.56 -13.56
CA SER A 116 -12.76 -8.84 -12.18
C SER A 116 -13.88 -7.89 -11.75
N SER A 117 -15.10 -8.39 -11.75
CA SER A 117 -16.24 -7.60 -11.32
C SER A 117 -16.20 -7.28 -9.83
N LYS A 118 -16.35 -6.00 -9.50
CA LYS A 118 -16.36 -5.49 -8.12
C LYS A 118 -17.25 -4.25 -8.00
N THR A 119 -17.93 -4.12 -6.88
CA THR A 119 -18.64 -2.87 -6.52
C THR A 119 -17.90 -2.22 -5.36
N ILE A 120 -17.58 -0.93 -5.49
CA ILE A 120 -16.92 -0.11 -4.46
C ILE A 120 -17.74 1.18 -4.30
N GLY A 121 -18.37 1.36 -3.14
CA GLY A 121 -19.38 2.40 -2.98
C GLY A 121 -20.54 2.19 -3.95
N THR A 122 -20.80 3.14 -4.83
CA THR A 122 -21.81 3.07 -5.89
C THR A 122 -21.25 2.62 -7.24
N ASP A 123 -19.94 2.62 -7.40
CA ASP A 123 -19.26 2.33 -8.67
C ASP A 123 -19.16 0.82 -8.91
N LYS A 124 -19.46 0.42 -10.14
CA LYS A 124 -19.33 -0.96 -10.59
C LYS A 124 -18.17 -1.06 -11.58
N PHE A 125 -17.23 -1.92 -11.27
CA PHE A 125 -16.07 -2.22 -12.11
C PHE A 125 -16.16 -3.64 -12.65
N THR A 126 -15.70 -3.84 -13.86
CA THR A 126 -15.62 -5.16 -14.54
C THR A 126 -14.18 -5.63 -14.68
N GLU A 127 -13.22 -4.71 -14.50
CA GLU A 127 -11.81 -4.93 -14.72
C GLU A 127 -11.02 -4.27 -13.59
N ARG A 128 -9.75 -4.66 -13.46
CA ARG A 128 -8.84 -4.14 -12.44
C ARG A 128 -7.40 -4.13 -12.93
N LEU A 129 -6.60 -3.33 -12.26
CA LEU A 129 -5.14 -3.43 -12.28
C LEU A 129 -4.66 -4.08 -10.98
N LYS A 130 -3.82 -5.13 -11.08
CA LYS A 130 -3.24 -5.84 -9.95
C LYS A 130 -1.79 -5.43 -9.75
N LEU A 131 -1.50 -4.90 -8.58
CA LEU A 131 -0.13 -4.73 -8.09
C LEU A 131 0.28 -6.06 -7.43
N ALA A 132 1.25 -6.78 -8.01
CA ALA A 132 1.53 -8.16 -7.64
C ALA A 132 2.45 -8.33 -6.41
N GLY A 133 2.99 -7.26 -5.85
CA GLY A 133 3.94 -7.36 -4.75
C GLY A 133 4.18 -6.06 -4.03
N ALA A 134 5.21 -6.05 -3.17
CA ALA A 134 5.68 -4.84 -2.55
C ALA A 134 6.28 -3.89 -3.59
N GLY A 135 5.82 -2.65 -3.56
CA GLY A 135 6.29 -1.55 -4.38
C GLY A 135 6.95 -0.45 -3.54
N SER A 136 7.46 0.55 -4.22
CA SER A 136 8.06 1.74 -3.64
C SER A 136 8.15 2.84 -4.70
N VAL A 137 8.68 4.00 -4.36
CA VAL A 137 8.95 5.07 -5.34
C VAL A 137 9.95 4.66 -6.43
N SER A 138 10.77 3.64 -6.20
CA SER A 138 11.77 3.14 -7.16
C SER A 138 11.44 1.79 -7.79
N ASP A 139 10.44 1.10 -7.25
CA ASP A 139 10.03 -0.24 -7.71
C ASP A 139 8.61 -0.18 -8.33
N GLN A 140 7.84 -1.26 -8.23
CA GLN A 140 6.50 -1.35 -8.76
C GLN A 140 5.58 -0.23 -8.24
N HIS A 141 5.10 0.66 -9.13
CA HIS A 141 4.20 1.76 -8.77
C HIS A 141 3.39 2.28 -9.95
N LEU A 142 2.35 3.03 -9.63
CA LEU A 142 1.71 4.00 -10.51
C LEU A 142 2.20 5.38 -10.12
N ALA A 143 2.39 6.29 -11.08
CA ALA A 143 2.81 7.64 -10.77
C ALA A 143 2.24 8.67 -11.75
N PHE A 144 2.05 9.90 -11.28
CA PHE A 144 1.74 11.06 -12.09
C PHE A 144 2.22 12.34 -11.40
N THR A 145 2.32 13.44 -12.16
CA THR A 145 2.66 14.75 -11.59
C THR A 145 1.44 15.65 -11.68
N PRO A 146 0.80 16.03 -10.55
CA PRO A 146 -0.36 16.94 -10.57
C PRO A 146 0.05 18.36 -10.92
N GLY A 147 -0.69 19.01 -11.83
CA GLY A 147 -0.50 20.43 -12.21
C GLY A 147 -0.99 21.43 -11.16
N ALA A 148 -1.98 21.04 -10.36
CA ALA A 148 -2.50 21.81 -9.24
C ALA A 148 -2.54 20.98 -7.97
N ALA A 149 -2.60 21.60 -6.80
CA ALA A 149 -2.95 20.92 -5.57
C ALA A 149 -4.38 20.37 -5.67
N GLY A 150 -4.67 19.26 -4.99
CA GLY A 150 -5.98 18.63 -5.09
C GLY A 150 -6.15 17.43 -4.20
N LYS A 151 -7.16 16.63 -4.51
CA LYS A 151 -7.46 15.37 -3.84
C LYS A 151 -7.20 14.19 -4.77
N LEU A 152 -6.50 13.20 -4.25
CA LEU A 152 -6.32 11.90 -4.89
C LEU A 152 -7.20 10.88 -4.20
N SER A 153 -8.06 10.20 -4.96
CA SER A 153 -8.90 9.10 -4.48
C SER A 153 -8.55 7.81 -5.20
N ILE A 154 -8.34 6.72 -4.47
CA ILE A 154 -7.98 5.42 -5.02
C ILE A 154 -8.98 4.39 -4.53
N SER A 155 -9.71 3.77 -5.47
CA SER A 155 -10.61 2.66 -5.19
C SER A 155 -9.86 1.34 -5.34
N PHE A 156 -9.77 0.55 -4.27
CA PHE A 156 -8.94 -0.65 -4.24
C PHE A 156 -9.52 -1.76 -3.36
N ALA A 157 -8.93 -2.93 -3.45
CA ALA A 157 -9.27 -4.08 -2.61
C ALA A 157 -8.04 -4.95 -2.36
N HIS A 158 -8.09 -5.74 -1.31
CA HIS A 158 -7.13 -6.81 -1.06
C HIS A 158 -7.16 -7.83 -2.22
N ALA A 159 -5.99 -8.27 -2.71
CA ALA A 159 -5.91 -9.18 -3.85
C ALA A 159 -6.16 -10.66 -3.49
N SER A 160 -6.29 -10.99 -2.22
CA SER A 160 -6.56 -12.36 -1.74
C SER A 160 -7.80 -12.37 -0.86
N SER A 161 -8.45 -13.52 -0.78
CA SER A 161 -9.57 -13.78 0.15
C SER A 161 -9.10 -14.23 1.54
N GLN A 162 -7.79 -14.37 1.74
CA GLN A 162 -7.17 -14.83 2.98
C GLN A 162 -5.83 -14.12 3.22
N GLY A 163 -5.34 -14.17 4.45
CA GLY A 163 -4.05 -13.64 4.86
C GLY A 163 -4.15 -12.38 5.70
N GLU A 164 -3.00 -11.77 5.93
CA GLU A 164 -2.89 -10.53 6.71
C GLU A 164 -3.37 -9.31 5.91
N PRO A 165 -3.80 -8.23 6.58
CA PRO A 165 -4.09 -6.96 5.94
C PRO A 165 -2.90 -6.47 5.11
N ARG A 166 -3.19 -5.72 4.05
CA ARG A 166 -2.17 -5.10 3.18
C ARG A 166 -2.40 -3.61 3.13
N PHE A 167 -1.40 -2.86 2.72
CA PHE A 167 -1.50 -1.41 2.72
C PHE A 167 -1.33 -0.83 1.32
N MET A 168 -2.29 0.00 0.92
CA MET A 168 -2.11 0.96 -0.17
C MET A 168 -1.26 2.11 0.34
N ALA A 169 -0.23 2.46 -0.38
CA ALA A 169 0.65 3.58 -0.08
C ALA A 169 0.52 4.67 -1.14
N VAL A 170 0.48 5.91 -0.68
CA VAL A 170 0.67 7.11 -1.49
C VAL A 170 1.88 7.85 -0.95
N ASN A 171 2.85 8.12 -1.81
CA ASN A 171 4.06 8.87 -1.46
C ASN A 171 4.18 10.12 -2.33
N GLN A 172 4.39 11.25 -1.69
CA GLN A 172 4.73 12.50 -2.35
C GLN A 172 5.75 13.27 -1.51
N ASN A 173 6.81 13.77 -2.13
CA ASN A 173 7.89 14.52 -1.44
C ASN A 173 8.51 13.76 -0.24
N GLY A 174 8.61 12.44 -0.34
CA GLY A 174 9.15 11.61 0.73
C GLY A 174 8.17 11.34 1.90
N THR A 175 6.97 11.92 1.86
CA THR A 175 5.91 11.63 2.83
C THR A 175 5.07 10.47 2.32
N GLU A 176 5.00 9.38 3.09
CA GLU A 176 4.21 8.20 2.78
C GLU A 176 2.94 8.16 3.66
N ILE A 177 1.78 7.99 3.03
CA ILE A 177 0.49 7.81 3.69
C ILE A 177 0.01 6.40 3.37
N LEU A 178 -0.42 5.65 4.38
CA LEU A 178 -0.86 4.27 4.27
C LEU A 178 -2.36 4.14 4.57
N GLN A 179 -3.03 3.31 3.79
CA GLN A 179 -4.41 2.87 4.04
C GLN A 179 -4.49 1.36 4.01
N GLU A 180 -4.98 0.77 5.10
CA GLU A 180 -5.18 -0.67 5.19
C GLU A 180 -6.22 -1.18 4.19
N ALA A 181 -5.93 -2.31 3.56
CA ALA A 181 -6.84 -3.13 2.77
C ALA A 181 -7.15 -4.41 3.54
N ALA A 182 -8.22 -4.40 4.31
CA ALA A 182 -8.66 -5.60 5.02
C ALA A 182 -9.09 -6.69 4.02
N VAL A 183 -8.87 -7.95 4.39
CA VAL A 183 -9.23 -9.11 3.58
C VAL A 183 -10.72 -9.12 3.26
N GLY A 184 -11.05 -9.31 1.99
CA GLY A 184 -12.43 -9.34 1.50
C GLY A 184 -13.13 -7.98 1.40
N ALA A 185 -12.53 -6.91 1.94
CA ALA A 185 -13.09 -5.57 1.88
C ALA A 185 -12.70 -4.82 0.60
N THR A 186 -13.53 -3.85 0.26
CA THR A 186 -13.26 -2.83 -0.75
C THR A 186 -13.14 -1.49 -0.05
N GLN A 187 -12.25 -0.62 -0.52
CA GLN A 187 -11.97 0.65 0.13
C GLN A 187 -11.71 1.77 -0.88
N THR A 188 -11.88 2.99 -0.43
CA THR A 188 -11.42 4.17 -1.14
C THR A 188 -10.53 4.96 -0.19
N MET A 189 -9.26 5.11 -0.57
CA MET A 189 -8.32 6.00 0.08
C MET A 189 -8.48 7.39 -0.54
N THR A 190 -8.50 8.43 0.29
CA THR A 190 -8.50 9.82 -0.19
C THR A 190 -7.43 10.60 0.56
N VAL A 191 -6.55 11.28 -0.18
CA VAL A 191 -5.45 12.08 0.35
C VAL A 191 -5.36 13.42 -0.36
N ASP A 192 -4.89 14.44 0.35
CA ASP A 192 -4.56 15.73 -0.26
C ASP A 192 -3.15 15.64 -0.87
N ILE A 193 -2.98 16.16 -2.08
CA ILE A 193 -1.73 16.16 -2.81
C ILE A 193 -1.36 17.58 -3.26
N ALA A 194 -0.04 17.85 -3.30
CA ALA A 194 0.49 19.13 -3.73
C ALA A 194 0.73 19.17 -5.24
N ALA A 195 0.75 20.35 -5.82
CA ALA A 195 1.10 20.59 -7.23
C ALA A 195 2.59 20.33 -7.50
N GLY A 196 2.93 19.98 -8.74
CA GLY A 196 4.27 20.03 -9.30
C GLY A 196 5.26 18.98 -8.81
N ALA A 197 4.86 18.10 -7.90
CA ALA A 197 5.71 17.02 -7.39
C ALA A 197 5.10 15.66 -7.73
N PRO A 198 5.91 14.68 -8.16
CA PRO A 198 5.43 13.33 -8.45
C PRO A 198 4.71 12.68 -7.26
N VAL A 199 3.58 12.06 -7.56
CA VAL A 199 2.81 11.23 -6.65
C VAL A 199 3.01 9.78 -7.07
N TYR A 200 3.40 8.93 -6.13
CA TYR A 200 3.60 7.50 -6.32
C TYR A 200 2.54 6.71 -5.55
N ILE A 201 1.94 5.73 -6.21
CA ILE A 201 0.88 4.87 -5.68
C ILE A 201 1.37 3.44 -5.79
N TYR A 202 1.44 2.70 -4.68
CA TYR A 202 1.93 1.33 -4.68
C TYR A 202 1.36 0.50 -3.53
N SER A 203 1.49 -0.81 -3.64
CA SER A 203 1.24 -1.70 -2.52
C SER A 203 2.49 -1.76 -1.64
N LYS A 204 2.35 -1.55 -0.35
CA LYS A 204 3.49 -1.53 0.58
C LYS A 204 4.14 -2.90 0.78
N GLU A 205 3.36 -3.96 0.75
CA GLU A 205 3.84 -5.29 1.16
C GLU A 205 3.58 -6.39 0.13
N SER A 206 2.35 -6.47 -0.37
CA SER A 206 1.91 -7.58 -1.22
C SER A 206 0.74 -7.14 -2.11
N GLY A 207 0.26 -8.03 -2.97
CA GLY A 207 -0.69 -7.69 -4.04
C GLY A 207 -1.96 -6.98 -3.59
N LEU A 208 -2.29 -5.89 -4.26
CA LEU A 208 -3.55 -5.15 -4.20
C LEU A 208 -4.20 -5.07 -5.57
N ASN A 209 -5.52 -4.96 -5.59
CA ASN A 209 -6.30 -4.70 -6.79
C ASN A 209 -6.72 -3.22 -6.79
N VAL A 210 -6.39 -2.49 -7.85
CA VAL A 210 -6.77 -1.10 -8.07
C VAL A 210 -7.83 -1.07 -9.16
N TYR A 211 -8.92 -0.38 -8.91
CA TYR A 211 -10.07 -0.27 -9.83
C TYR A 211 -10.19 1.13 -10.43
N LYS A 212 -9.91 2.17 -9.63
CA LYS A 212 -9.96 3.55 -10.07
C LYS A 212 -8.90 4.36 -9.34
N VAL A 213 -8.26 5.26 -10.06
CA VAL A 213 -7.47 6.37 -9.53
C VAL A 213 -8.11 7.65 -10.03
N GLU A 214 -8.43 8.58 -9.14
CA GLU A 214 -9.10 9.82 -9.46
C GLU A 214 -8.35 10.98 -8.81
N TYR A 215 -7.93 11.92 -9.63
CA TYR A 215 -7.33 13.18 -9.21
C TYR A 215 -8.31 14.30 -9.46
N MET A 216 -8.65 15.05 -8.42
CA MET A 216 -9.50 16.22 -8.45
C MET A 216 -8.64 17.45 -8.12
N ALA A 217 -8.32 18.24 -9.15
CA ALA A 217 -7.59 19.49 -8.98
C ALA A 217 -8.45 20.53 -8.24
N ASN A 218 -7.84 21.23 -7.29
CA ASN A 218 -8.47 22.42 -6.72
C ASN A 218 -8.46 23.54 -7.76
N ASN A 219 -9.59 24.17 -7.97
CA ASN A 219 -9.75 25.35 -8.85
C ASN A 219 -9.22 26.60 -8.16
#